data_93ec11e5597592a0a27e8d9aaf214acb
#
_entry.id   93ec11e5597592a0a27e8d9aaf214acb
#
_cell.length_a   1.000
_cell.length_b   1.000
_cell.length_c   1.000
_cell.angle_alpha   90.00
_cell.angle_beta   90.00
_cell.angle_gamma   90.00
#
_symmetry.space_group_name_H-M   'P 1'
#
loop_
_entity.id
_entity.type
_entity.pdbx_description
1 polymer ?
#
loop_
_entity_poly.entity_id
_entity_poly.type
_entity_poly.pdbx_seq_one_letter_code
_entity_poly.pdbx_strand_id
1 'polypeptide(L)'
;MPTRGKLLEVIALQTEVAGLGLDLDLGRLLDRVVKRTVNLVDADGAALEMTEGDEMVYRAAAGMAEGSLGLRLKRSHSLSGLCVAEGQALNCKDALLDPRCDRAACERLGLRAMVVVPLRHHGVTVGVLKAMSRQPGHFAERHLTLLKLVSELVAAAMYFATRYAPGELFHKATHDGLTDLPNRSLFMDRLCALLAQAVRDGQPLAVLMLDMNGLKAINDGFGHRAGDAALLEFARRLVGGVRQSDTAARLGGDEFGVLLRPLAADGGLAVTMQRLAVQINGSVEFEGRLLQVGASIGAASFPEDGADMARLLELADQRMYREKRGRQHAPA
;
A
#
# COMPACT_ATOMS: atom_id res chain seq x y z
N MET A 1 2.43 -30.02 -21.15
CA MET A 1 2.63 -28.56 -21.24
C MET A 1 1.28 -27.88 -21.21
N PRO A 2 1.13 -26.77 -20.48
CA PRO A 2 -0.08 -25.93 -20.55
C PRO A 2 -0.31 -25.40 -21.97
N THR A 3 -1.57 -25.19 -22.36
CA THR A 3 -1.90 -24.55 -23.63
C THR A 3 -1.61 -23.04 -23.58
N ARG A 4 -1.36 -22.41 -24.76
CA ARG A 4 -1.13 -20.96 -24.88
C ARG A 4 -2.29 -20.15 -24.24
N GLY A 5 -3.53 -20.61 -24.41
CA GLY A 5 -4.71 -19.97 -23.82
C GLY A 5 -4.67 -19.95 -22.29
N LYS A 6 -4.37 -21.10 -21.66
CA LYS A 6 -4.26 -21.18 -20.19
C LYS A 6 -3.09 -20.36 -19.61
N LEU A 7 -1.99 -20.20 -20.33
CA LEU A 7 -0.91 -19.30 -19.93
C LEU A 7 -1.32 -17.84 -19.98
N LEU A 8 -2.11 -17.43 -20.98
CA LEU A 8 -2.67 -16.07 -21.02
C LEU A 8 -3.65 -15.80 -19.87
N GLU A 9 -4.45 -16.81 -19.46
CA GLU A 9 -5.29 -16.71 -18.26
C GLU A 9 -4.47 -16.51 -16.99
N VAL A 10 -3.31 -17.19 -16.85
CA VAL A 10 -2.39 -16.98 -15.72
C VAL A 10 -1.85 -15.54 -15.73
N ILE A 11 -1.40 -15.04 -16.88
CA ILE A 11 -0.89 -13.66 -17.02
C ILE A 11 -1.99 -12.65 -16.66
N ALA A 12 -3.22 -12.87 -17.13
CA ALA A 12 -4.36 -12.00 -16.79
C ALA A 12 -4.64 -12.00 -15.29
N LEU A 13 -4.61 -13.17 -14.64
CA LEU A 13 -4.75 -13.28 -13.19
C LEU A 13 -3.60 -12.59 -12.45
N GLN A 14 -2.37 -12.71 -12.93
CA GLN A 14 -1.20 -12.04 -12.36
C GLN A 14 -1.33 -10.52 -12.42
N THR A 15 -1.80 -9.98 -13.54
CA THR A 15 -2.05 -8.53 -13.70
C THR A 15 -3.17 -8.06 -12.76
N GLU A 16 -4.22 -8.86 -12.63
CA GLU A 16 -5.35 -8.59 -11.73
C GLU A 16 -4.94 -8.59 -10.24
N VAL A 17 -4.16 -9.57 -9.84
CA VAL A 17 -3.60 -9.68 -8.47
C VAL A 17 -2.68 -8.50 -8.16
N ALA A 18 -1.83 -8.12 -9.11
CA ALA A 18 -0.95 -6.95 -8.96
C ALA A 18 -1.76 -5.64 -8.83
N GLY A 19 -2.84 -5.47 -9.60
CA GLY A 19 -3.73 -4.32 -9.52
C GLY A 19 -4.51 -4.24 -8.20
N LEU A 20 -5.07 -5.37 -7.74
CA LEU A 20 -5.81 -5.45 -6.47
C LEU A 20 -4.92 -5.33 -5.24
N GLY A 21 -3.63 -5.67 -5.36
CA GLY A 21 -2.66 -5.46 -4.30
C GLY A 21 -2.46 -3.98 -3.92
N LEU A 22 -2.81 -3.06 -4.82
CA LEU A 22 -2.82 -1.62 -4.56
C LEU A 22 -4.03 -1.17 -3.74
N ASP A 23 -5.18 -1.85 -3.87
CA ASP A 23 -6.42 -1.53 -3.12
C ASP A 23 -6.50 -2.22 -1.75
N LEU A 24 -5.54 -3.10 -1.42
CA LEU A 24 -5.34 -3.78 -0.12
C LEU A 24 -6.57 -4.52 0.46
N ASP A 25 -7.57 -4.86 -0.34
CA ASP A 25 -8.66 -5.75 0.07
C ASP A 25 -8.26 -7.21 -0.15
N LEU A 26 -7.53 -7.77 0.85
CA LEU A 26 -7.07 -9.15 0.83
C LEU A 26 -8.23 -10.14 0.64
N GLY A 27 -9.40 -9.88 1.23
CA GLY A 27 -10.57 -10.74 1.10
C GLY A 27 -11.03 -10.85 -0.35
N ARG A 28 -11.19 -9.73 -1.04
CA ARG A 28 -11.56 -9.70 -2.48
C ARG A 28 -10.51 -10.36 -3.37
N LEU A 29 -9.23 -10.14 -3.04
CA LEU A 29 -8.13 -10.78 -3.77
C LEU A 29 -8.22 -12.30 -3.68
N LEU A 30 -8.35 -12.84 -2.45
CA LEU A 30 -8.41 -14.28 -2.22
C LEU A 30 -9.63 -14.93 -2.88
N ASP A 31 -10.80 -14.29 -2.78
CA ASP A 31 -12.03 -14.73 -3.45
C ASP A 31 -11.86 -14.81 -4.97
N ARG A 32 -11.21 -13.81 -5.57
CA ARG A 32 -10.97 -13.78 -7.01
C ARG A 32 -10.00 -14.88 -7.43
N VAL A 33 -8.93 -15.09 -6.66
CA VAL A 33 -7.96 -16.15 -6.93
C VAL A 33 -8.64 -17.52 -6.95
N VAL A 34 -9.45 -17.87 -5.95
CA VAL A 34 -10.09 -19.20 -5.91
C VAL A 34 -11.09 -19.38 -7.05
N LYS A 35 -11.89 -18.36 -7.40
CA LYS A 35 -12.82 -18.40 -8.53
C LYS A 35 -12.09 -18.60 -9.88
N ARG A 36 -11.00 -17.89 -10.09
CA ARG A 36 -10.17 -18.06 -11.30
C ARG A 36 -9.45 -19.39 -11.33
N THR A 37 -9.01 -19.92 -10.17
CA THR A 37 -8.38 -21.23 -10.06
C THR A 37 -9.30 -22.35 -10.54
N VAL A 38 -10.59 -22.31 -10.18
CA VAL A 38 -11.60 -23.28 -10.66
C VAL A 38 -11.58 -23.36 -12.19
N ASN A 39 -11.66 -22.22 -12.87
CA ASN A 39 -11.69 -22.16 -14.34
C ASN A 39 -10.33 -22.52 -14.97
N LEU A 40 -9.22 -22.11 -14.33
CA LEU A 40 -7.87 -22.30 -14.85
C LEU A 40 -7.50 -23.78 -14.99
N VAL A 41 -7.91 -24.62 -14.04
CA VAL A 41 -7.57 -26.05 -14.01
C VAL A 41 -8.79 -26.96 -14.18
N ASP A 42 -9.92 -26.40 -14.65
CA ASP A 42 -11.18 -27.10 -14.91
C ASP A 42 -11.65 -27.93 -13.69
N ALA A 43 -11.51 -27.34 -12.47
CA ALA A 43 -11.81 -27.97 -11.20
C ALA A 43 -13.28 -27.79 -10.82
N ASP A 44 -13.82 -28.69 -9.96
CA ASP A 44 -15.16 -28.54 -9.36
C ASP A 44 -15.18 -27.56 -8.18
N GLY A 45 -14.01 -27.24 -7.63
CA GLY A 45 -13.87 -26.26 -6.57
C GLY A 45 -12.40 -25.92 -6.31
N ALA A 46 -12.20 -24.80 -5.60
CA ALA A 46 -10.89 -24.37 -5.13
C ALA A 46 -11.01 -23.74 -3.74
N ALA A 47 -9.94 -23.82 -2.97
CA ALA A 47 -9.84 -23.17 -1.67
C ALA A 47 -8.45 -22.63 -1.44
N LEU A 48 -8.39 -21.57 -0.64
CA LEU A 48 -7.17 -21.02 -0.10
C LEU A 48 -7.22 -21.17 1.42
N GLU A 49 -6.24 -21.87 1.96
CA GLU A 49 -6.12 -22.14 3.38
C GLU A 49 -4.87 -21.48 3.94
N MET A 50 -4.99 -20.84 5.10
CA MET A 50 -3.88 -20.24 5.82
C MET A 50 -3.51 -21.03 7.07
N THR A 51 -2.24 -20.97 7.44
CA THR A 51 -1.76 -21.55 8.70
C THR A 51 -2.05 -20.61 9.87
N GLU A 52 -2.74 -21.10 10.89
CA GLU A 52 -2.96 -20.42 12.16
C GLU A 52 -2.59 -21.38 13.31
N GLY A 53 -1.38 -21.24 13.84
CA GLY A 53 -0.86 -22.19 14.84
C GLY A 53 -0.79 -23.60 14.28
N ASP A 54 -1.50 -24.55 14.91
CA ASP A 54 -1.57 -25.96 14.48
C ASP A 54 -2.76 -26.27 13.56
N GLU A 55 -3.41 -25.24 13.01
CA GLU A 55 -4.58 -25.37 12.16
C GLU A 55 -4.37 -24.82 10.76
N MET A 56 -5.12 -25.38 9.81
CA MET A 56 -5.35 -24.86 8.47
C MET A 56 -6.74 -24.24 8.43
N VAL A 57 -6.85 -22.97 8.08
CA VAL A 57 -8.11 -22.20 8.07
C VAL A 57 -8.49 -21.81 6.65
N TYR A 58 -9.68 -22.16 6.20
CA TYR A 58 -10.22 -21.78 4.91
C TYR A 58 -10.54 -20.29 4.87
N ARG A 59 -9.74 -19.51 4.14
CA ARG A 59 -9.87 -18.04 4.02
C ARG A 59 -10.57 -17.58 2.74
N ALA A 60 -10.56 -18.43 1.72
CA ALA A 60 -11.39 -18.25 0.52
C ALA A 60 -11.75 -19.63 -0.05
N ALA A 61 -12.94 -19.73 -0.65
CA ALA A 61 -13.46 -20.97 -1.21
C ALA A 61 -14.39 -20.68 -2.38
N ALA A 62 -14.39 -21.57 -3.39
CA ALA A 62 -15.27 -21.46 -4.55
C ALA A 62 -15.70 -22.84 -5.03
N GLY A 63 -16.85 -22.91 -5.73
CA GLY A 63 -17.43 -24.14 -6.23
C GLY A 63 -17.81 -25.11 -5.13
N MET A 64 -17.44 -26.39 -5.25
CA MET A 64 -17.77 -27.42 -4.25
C MET A 64 -17.22 -27.12 -2.85
N ALA A 65 -16.27 -26.22 -2.70
CA ALA A 65 -15.68 -25.83 -1.43
C ALA A 65 -16.37 -24.64 -0.75
N GLU A 66 -17.33 -23.98 -1.41
CA GLU A 66 -17.88 -22.69 -0.96
C GLU A 66 -18.47 -22.75 0.45
N GLY A 67 -19.12 -23.86 0.80
CA GLY A 67 -19.65 -24.12 2.16
C GLY A 67 -18.60 -24.36 3.23
N SER A 68 -17.30 -24.42 2.87
CA SER A 68 -16.20 -24.67 3.81
C SER A 68 -15.49 -23.41 4.29
N LEU A 69 -15.95 -22.22 3.91
CA LEU A 69 -15.33 -20.95 4.32
C LEU A 69 -15.32 -20.86 5.87
N GLY A 70 -14.16 -20.54 6.45
CA GLY A 70 -13.96 -20.49 7.90
C GLY A 70 -13.71 -21.85 8.57
N LEU A 71 -13.79 -22.97 7.83
CA LEU A 71 -13.49 -24.31 8.36
C LEU A 71 -12.04 -24.36 8.86
N ARG A 72 -11.85 -25.01 10.01
CA ARG A 72 -10.54 -25.24 10.64
C ARG A 72 -10.23 -26.73 10.65
N LEU A 73 -9.07 -27.09 10.15
CA LEU A 73 -8.57 -28.47 10.09
C LEU A 73 -7.20 -28.55 10.77
N LYS A 74 -6.97 -29.61 11.55
CA LYS A 74 -5.65 -29.85 12.14
C LYS A 74 -4.61 -30.11 11.04
N ARG A 75 -3.44 -29.49 11.15
CA ARG A 75 -2.33 -29.66 10.20
C ARG A 75 -1.87 -31.11 10.11
N SER A 76 -1.79 -31.79 11.26
CA SER A 76 -1.28 -33.17 11.36
C SER A 76 -2.10 -34.21 10.58
N HIS A 77 -3.36 -33.92 10.23
CA HIS A 77 -4.27 -34.88 9.60
C HIS A 77 -4.87 -34.36 8.29
N SER A 78 -4.15 -33.51 7.58
CA SER A 78 -4.62 -32.96 6.30
C SER A 78 -3.54 -32.92 5.25
N LEU A 79 -3.91 -33.17 3.99
CA LEU A 79 -2.98 -33.03 2.85
C LEU A 79 -2.45 -31.59 2.73
N SER A 80 -3.23 -30.60 3.12
CA SER A 80 -2.84 -29.19 3.21
C SER A 80 -1.73 -28.97 4.23
N GLY A 81 -1.89 -29.54 5.43
CA GLY A 81 -0.87 -29.46 6.48
C GLY A 81 0.43 -30.17 6.09
N LEU A 82 0.35 -31.33 5.41
CA LEU A 82 1.50 -32.03 4.88
C LEU A 82 2.21 -31.18 3.81
N CYS A 83 1.47 -30.55 2.89
CA CYS A 83 2.00 -29.65 1.89
C CYS A 83 2.77 -28.46 2.52
N VAL A 84 2.24 -27.90 3.62
CA VAL A 84 2.93 -26.84 4.38
C VAL A 84 4.22 -27.36 5.01
N ALA A 85 4.19 -28.55 5.61
CA ALA A 85 5.36 -29.15 6.29
C ALA A 85 6.49 -29.47 5.32
N GLU A 86 6.17 -30.04 4.17
CA GLU A 86 7.15 -30.42 3.15
C GLU A 86 7.56 -29.24 2.24
N GLY A 87 6.73 -28.19 2.16
CA GLY A 87 6.94 -27.05 1.26
C GLY A 87 6.87 -27.45 -0.22
N GLN A 88 6.18 -28.56 -0.54
CA GLN A 88 6.09 -29.11 -1.90
C GLN A 88 4.63 -29.28 -2.31
N ALA A 89 4.41 -29.21 -3.64
CA ALA A 89 3.09 -29.46 -4.19
C ALA A 89 2.73 -30.95 -4.11
N LEU A 90 1.52 -31.25 -3.67
CA LEU A 90 1.01 -32.60 -3.50
C LEU A 90 -0.17 -32.85 -4.45
N ASN A 91 -0.16 -34.01 -5.10
CA ASN A 91 -1.26 -34.49 -5.94
C ASN A 91 -1.89 -35.74 -5.32
N CYS A 92 -3.18 -35.67 -5.02
CA CYS A 92 -3.99 -36.78 -4.59
C CYS A 92 -4.90 -37.23 -5.73
N LYS A 93 -4.63 -38.40 -6.30
CA LYS A 93 -5.37 -38.94 -7.45
C LYS A 93 -6.74 -39.47 -7.07
N ASP A 94 -6.89 -40.06 -5.88
CA ASP A 94 -8.17 -40.49 -5.31
C ASP A 94 -8.17 -40.33 -3.79
N ALA A 95 -8.93 -39.36 -3.31
CA ALA A 95 -8.99 -38.98 -1.88
C ALA A 95 -9.61 -40.07 -0.98
N LEU A 96 -10.37 -41.01 -1.55
CA LEU A 96 -10.93 -42.12 -0.79
C LEU A 96 -9.94 -43.28 -0.60
N LEU A 97 -8.88 -43.30 -1.40
CA LEU A 97 -7.82 -44.33 -1.35
C LEU A 97 -6.50 -43.79 -0.79
N ASP A 98 -6.32 -42.48 -0.71
CA ASP A 98 -5.09 -41.84 -0.24
C ASP A 98 -5.07 -41.78 1.29
N PRO A 99 -4.13 -42.47 1.97
CA PRO A 99 -4.06 -42.50 3.44
C PRO A 99 -3.71 -41.13 4.07
N ARG A 100 -3.29 -40.15 3.29
CA ARG A 100 -2.98 -38.79 3.72
C ARG A 100 -4.25 -37.92 3.85
N CYS A 101 -5.39 -38.42 3.38
CA CYS A 101 -6.67 -37.69 3.36
C CYS A 101 -7.62 -38.22 4.45
N ASP A 102 -8.39 -37.30 5.05
CA ASP A 102 -9.55 -37.68 5.87
C ASP A 102 -10.67 -38.19 4.95
N ARG A 103 -10.77 -39.53 4.85
CA ARG A 103 -11.75 -40.19 3.99
C ARG A 103 -13.19 -39.77 4.28
N ALA A 104 -13.57 -39.69 5.53
CA ALA A 104 -14.95 -39.34 5.91
C ALA A 104 -15.31 -37.90 5.52
N ALA A 105 -14.35 -36.96 5.64
CA ALA A 105 -14.53 -35.59 5.17
C ALA A 105 -14.62 -35.53 3.64
N CYS A 106 -13.80 -36.31 2.93
CA CYS A 106 -13.82 -36.36 1.46
C CYS A 106 -15.14 -36.96 0.92
N GLU A 107 -15.65 -38.01 1.54
CA GLU A 107 -16.94 -38.62 1.18
C GLU A 107 -18.09 -37.62 1.35
N ARG A 108 -18.15 -36.87 2.47
CA ARG A 108 -19.21 -35.87 2.71
C ARG A 108 -19.21 -34.76 1.68
N LEU A 109 -18.03 -34.34 1.19
CA LEU A 109 -17.87 -33.28 0.18
C LEU A 109 -18.02 -33.82 -1.25
N GLY A 110 -18.05 -35.15 -1.46
CA GLY A 110 -17.96 -35.76 -2.79
C GLY A 110 -16.60 -35.52 -3.47
N LEU A 111 -15.55 -35.33 -2.69
CA LEU A 111 -14.20 -35.04 -3.17
C LEU A 111 -13.49 -36.34 -3.56
N ARG A 112 -13.02 -36.43 -4.81
CA ARG A 112 -12.32 -37.60 -5.32
C ARG A 112 -10.85 -37.33 -5.69
N ALA A 113 -10.55 -36.14 -6.21
CA ALA A 113 -9.16 -35.79 -6.49
C ALA A 113 -8.88 -34.36 -6.02
N MET A 114 -7.65 -34.12 -5.58
CA MET A 114 -7.21 -32.77 -5.24
C MET A 114 -5.73 -32.56 -5.54
N VAL A 115 -5.37 -31.32 -5.83
CA VAL A 115 -4.00 -30.87 -5.89
C VAL A 115 -3.83 -29.69 -4.93
N VAL A 116 -2.74 -29.72 -4.16
CA VAL A 116 -2.42 -28.71 -3.14
C VAL A 116 -1.04 -28.15 -3.46
N VAL A 117 -0.94 -26.84 -3.61
CA VAL A 117 0.34 -26.15 -3.84
C VAL A 117 0.63 -25.18 -2.72
N PRO A 118 1.87 -25.11 -2.21
CA PRO A 118 2.22 -24.22 -1.12
C PRO A 118 2.29 -22.77 -1.60
N LEU A 119 1.81 -21.86 -0.78
CA LEU A 119 1.97 -20.41 -0.94
C LEU A 119 3.26 -20.02 -0.21
N ARG A 120 4.36 -19.97 -0.95
CA ARG A 120 5.71 -19.75 -0.42
C ARG A 120 6.27 -18.41 -0.87
N HIS A 121 6.75 -17.61 0.10
CA HIS A 121 7.46 -16.36 -0.17
C HIS A 121 8.69 -16.25 0.74
N HIS A 122 9.87 -15.99 0.15
CA HIS A 122 11.17 -15.95 0.86
C HIS A 122 11.41 -17.13 1.81
N GLY A 123 11.06 -18.34 1.36
CA GLY A 123 11.27 -19.57 2.15
C GLY A 123 10.18 -19.84 3.21
N VAL A 124 9.28 -18.92 3.46
CA VAL A 124 8.16 -19.09 4.41
C VAL A 124 6.92 -19.55 3.67
N THR A 125 6.26 -20.61 4.15
CA THR A 125 4.96 -21.07 3.66
C THR A 125 3.88 -20.43 4.52
N VAL A 126 3.06 -19.56 3.92
CA VAL A 126 1.98 -18.83 4.61
C VAL A 126 0.63 -19.53 4.53
N GLY A 127 0.50 -20.50 3.61
CA GLY A 127 -0.74 -21.23 3.38
C GLY A 127 -0.63 -22.16 2.17
N VAL A 128 -1.77 -22.58 1.66
CA VAL A 128 -1.87 -23.43 0.46
C VAL A 128 -3.00 -22.96 -0.45
N LEU A 129 -2.81 -23.15 -1.75
CA LEU A 129 -3.87 -23.09 -2.75
C LEU A 129 -4.24 -24.52 -3.15
N LYS A 130 -5.52 -24.87 -3.05
CA LYS A 130 -6.05 -26.20 -3.31
C LYS A 130 -7.08 -26.15 -4.43
N ALA A 131 -6.97 -27.07 -5.40
CA ALA A 131 -8.00 -27.33 -6.39
C ALA A 131 -8.57 -28.74 -6.17
N MET A 132 -9.88 -28.90 -6.36
CA MET A 132 -10.65 -30.10 -6.00
C MET A 132 -11.51 -30.56 -7.15
N SER A 133 -11.66 -31.90 -7.31
CA SER A 133 -12.56 -32.49 -8.30
C SER A 133 -13.33 -33.68 -7.74
N ARG A 134 -14.55 -33.88 -8.26
CA ARG A 134 -15.39 -35.05 -8.03
C ARG A 134 -14.95 -36.25 -8.85
N GLN A 135 -14.02 -36.09 -9.78
CA GLN A 135 -13.50 -37.17 -10.63
C GLN A 135 -12.12 -37.62 -10.15
N PRO A 136 -11.91 -38.91 -9.87
CA PRO A 136 -10.59 -39.43 -9.55
C PRO A 136 -9.63 -39.23 -10.72
N GLY A 137 -8.35 -38.93 -10.43
CA GLY A 137 -7.33 -38.76 -11.45
C GLY A 137 -7.43 -37.49 -12.32
N HIS A 138 -8.33 -36.56 -11.98
CA HIS A 138 -8.58 -35.36 -12.79
C HIS A 138 -7.32 -34.51 -13.02
N PHE A 139 -6.49 -34.35 -11.99
CA PHE A 139 -5.35 -33.45 -12.05
C PHE A 139 -4.09 -34.11 -12.62
N ALA A 140 -3.61 -33.60 -13.76
CA ALA A 140 -2.36 -33.97 -14.39
C ALA A 140 -1.26 -32.93 -14.10
N GLU A 141 -0.01 -33.24 -14.46
CA GLU A 141 1.17 -32.39 -14.23
C GLU A 141 1.01 -30.94 -14.79
N ARG A 142 0.30 -30.80 -15.92
CA ARG A 142 0.00 -29.46 -16.48
C ARG A 142 -0.79 -28.57 -15.52
N HIS A 143 -1.69 -29.15 -14.69
CA HIS A 143 -2.48 -28.40 -13.73
C HIS A 143 -1.63 -27.96 -12.53
N LEU A 144 -0.70 -28.82 -12.08
CA LEU A 144 0.29 -28.46 -11.06
C LEU A 144 1.15 -27.28 -11.51
N THR A 145 1.63 -27.32 -12.76
CA THR A 145 2.45 -26.23 -13.33
C THR A 145 1.69 -24.90 -13.31
N LEU A 146 0.43 -24.90 -13.74
CA LEU A 146 -0.41 -23.69 -13.72
C LEU A 146 -0.62 -23.14 -12.30
N LEU A 147 -0.94 -24.04 -11.35
CA LEU A 147 -1.17 -23.64 -9.95
C LEU A 147 0.10 -23.12 -9.29
N LYS A 148 1.29 -23.69 -9.58
CA LYS A 148 2.57 -23.17 -9.09
C LYS A 148 2.83 -21.74 -9.56
N LEU A 149 2.57 -21.42 -10.84
CA LEU A 149 2.73 -20.07 -11.37
C LEU A 149 1.81 -19.04 -10.67
N VAL A 150 0.59 -19.45 -10.31
CA VAL A 150 -0.35 -18.60 -9.56
C VAL A 150 0.07 -18.50 -8.10
N SER A 151 0.52 -19.59 -7.48
CA SER A 151 0.83 -19.66 -6.06
C SER A 151 1.98 -18.74 -5.64
N GLU A 152 2.99 -18.57 -6.48
CA GLU A 152 4.12 -17.67 -6.19
C GLU A 152 3.69 -16.22 -6.04
N LEU A 153 2.85 -15.74 -6.96
CA LEU A 153 2.35 -14.37 -6.89
C LEU A 153 1.38 -14.16 -5.72
N VAL A 154 0.45 -15.12 -5.53
CA VAL A 154 -0.50 -15.07 -4.41
C VAL A 154 0.25 -15.08 -3.07
N ALA A 155 1.29 -15.92 -2.94
CA ALA A 155 2.12 -15.97 -1.75
C ALA A 155 2.83 -14.65 -1.47
N ALA A 156 3.34 -13.98 -2.50
CA ALA A 156 3.95 -12.66 -2.36
C ALA A 156 2.92 -11.62 -1.88
N ALA A 157 1.75 -11.55 -2.55
CA ALA A 157 0.68 -10.62 -2.16
C ALA A 157 0.20 -10.86 -0.72
N MET A 158 0.02 -12.13 -0.32
CA MET A 158 -0.38 -12.49 1.05
C MET A 158 0.70 -12.20 2.09
N TYR A 159 1.96 -12.45 1.78
CA TYR A 159 3.09 -12.15 2.67
C TYR A 159 3.12 -10.65 2.98
N PHE A 160 3.00 -9.81 1.96
CA PHE A 160 2.94 -8.37 2.17
C PHE A 160 1.69 -7.95 2.95
N ALA A 161 0.52 -8.50 2.63
CA ALA A 161 -0.72 -8.19 3.32
C ALA A 161 -0.77 -8.66 4.78
N THR A 162 -0.07 -9.75 5.14
CA THR A 162 -0.02 -10.26 6.53
C THR A 162 1.09 -9.62 7.36
N ARG A 163 2.16 -9.18 6.72
CA ARG A 163 3.31 -8.57 7.40
C ARG A 163 3.18 -7.06 7.59
N TYR A 164 2.39 -6.44 6.73
CA TYR A 164 2.04 -5.03 6.85
C TYR A 164 0.54 -4.96 7.13
N ALA A 165 0.15 -4.42 8.29
CA ALA A 165 -1.26 -4.10 8.53
C ALA A 165 -1.77 -3.28 7.31
N PRO A 166 -3.03 -3.45 6.87
CA PRO A 166 -3.56 -2.77 5.68
C PRO A 166 -3.29 -1.25 5.64
N GLY A 167 -3.13 -0.62 6.82
CA GLY A 167 -2.69 0.78 6.94
C GLY A 167 -1.19 1.03 6.73
N GLU A 168 -0.30 0.08 7.02
CA GLU A 168 1.15 0.34 6.96
C GLU A 168 1.72 0.43 5.54
N LEU A 169 1.22 -0.40 4.60
CA LEU A 169 1.66 -0.32 3.21
C LEU A 169 1.13 0.95 2.54
N PHE A 170 -0.13 1.28 2.79
CA PHE A 170 -0.72 2.55 2.36
C PHE A 170 0.04 3.72 2.96
N HIS A 171 0.35 3.66 4.26
CA HIS A 171 1.10 4.71 4.95
C HIS A 171 2.49 4.87 4.34
N LYS A 172 3.26 3.79 4.13
CA LYS A 172 4.57 3.81 3.47
C LYS A 172 4.53 4.31 2.02
N ALA A 173 3.47 3.99 1.28
CA ALA A 173 3.28 4.46 -0.09
C ALA A 173 2.88 5.93 -0.18
N THR A 174 2.26 6.47 0.87
CA THR A 174 1.64 7.80 0.88
C THR A 174 2.31 8.79 1.83
N HIS A 175 3.26 8.35 2.68
CA HIS A 175 3.94 9.20 3.65
C HIS A 175 5.46 9.18 3.43
N ASP A 176 6.12 10.26 3.84
CA ASP A 176 7.58 10.41 3.80
C ASP A 176 8.22 9.62 4.94
N GLY A 177 9.21 8.79 4.62
CA GLY A 177 9.84 7.87 5.57
C GLY A 177 10.65 8.52 6.70
N LEU A 178 11.03 9.80 6.58
CA LEU A 178 11.73 10.55 7.63
C LEU A 178 10.74 11.32 8.52
N THR A 179 9.84 12.08 7.91
CA THR A 179 8.99 13.06 8.63
C THR A 179 7.61 12.54 8.98
N ASP A 180 7.23 11.39 8.43
CA ASP A 180 5.89 10.80 8.56
C ASP A 180 4.74 11.69 8.03
N LEU A 181 5.06 12.74 7.30
CA LEU A 181 4.08 13.58 6.62
C LEU A 181 3.60 12.92 5.33
N PRO A 182 2.40 13.25 4.82
CA PRO A 182 2.00 12.97 3.46
C PRO A 182 3.13 13.24 2.48
N ASN A 183 3.40 12.30 1.58
CA ASN A 183 4.40 12.48 0.53
C ASN A 183 3.81 13.24 -0.67
N ARG A 184 4.63 13.48 -1.70
CA ARG A 184 4.22 14.17 -2.93
C ARG A 184 2.99 13.54 -3.59
N SER A 185 2.90 12.21 -3.63
CA SER A 185 1.79 11.51 -4.28
C SER A 185 0.47 11.82 -3.57
N LEU A 186 0.41 11.62 -2.26
CA LEU A 186 -0.80 11.90 -1.46
C LEU A 186 -1.16 13.40 -1.46
N PHE A 187 -0.16 14.28 -1.47
CA PHE A 187 -0.40 15.73 -1.59
C PHE A 187 -1.09 16.08 -2.90
N MET A 188 -0.63 15.56 -4.04
CA MET A 188 -1.22 15.79 -5.36
C MET A 188 -2.63 15.23 -5.47
N ASP A 189 -2.87 14.03 -4.96
CA ASP A 189 -4.21 13.41 -4.94
C ASP A 189 -5.20 14.25 -4.12
N ARG A 190 -4.79 14.70 -2.94
CA ARG A 190 -5.60 15.58 -2.09
C ARG A 190 -5.87 16.92 -2.74
N LEU A 191 -4.88 17.54 -3.37
CA LEU A 191 -5.04 18.80 -4.09
C LEU A 191 -6.07 18.65 -5.21
N CYS A 192 -5.95 17.60 -6.02
CA CYS A 192 -6.91 17.31 -7.10
C CYS A 192 -8.35 17.19 -6.56
N ALA A 193 -8.54 16.40 -5.50
CA ALA A 193 -9.85 16.20 -4.88
C ALA A 193 -10.44 17.49 -4.28
N LEU A 194 -9.61 18.25 -3.53
CA LEU A 194 -10.01 19.50 -2.89
C LEU A 194 -10.33 20.59 -3.91
N LEU A 195 -9.55 20.70 -5.00
CA LEU A 195 -9.79 21.67 -6.07
C LEU A 195 -11.08 21.34 -6.83
N ALA A 196 -11.30 20.06 -7.17
CA ALA A 196 -12.56 19.65 -7.79
C ALA A 196 -13.78 19.93 -6.91
N GLN A 197 -13.64 19.82 -5.60
CA GLN A 197 -14.70 20.18 -4.65
C GLN A 197 -14.85 21.70 -4.54
N ALA A 198 -13.74 22.47 -4.47
CA ALA A 198 -13.75 23.93 -4.40
C ALA A 198 -14.45 24.55 -5.60
N VAL A 199 -14.21 24.01 -6.81
CA VAL A 199 -14.91 24.43 -8.04
C VAL A 199 -16.42 24.16 -7.97
N ARG A 200 -16.86 23.03 -7.37
CA ARG A 200 -18.30 22.70 -7.26
C ARG A 200 -19.06 23.54 -6.25
N ASP A 201 -18.47 23.81 -5.09
CA ASP A 201 -19.14 24.50 -3.98
C ASP A 201 -18.77 26.00 -3.86
N GLY A 202 -17.86 26.47 -4.73
CA GLY A 202 -17.42 27.88 -4.74
C GLY A 202 -16.57 28.28 -3.52
N GLN A 203 -16.08 27.30 -2.73
CA GLN A 203 -15.31 27.60 -1.52
C GLN A 203 -13.82 27.78 -1.84
N PRO A 204 -13.16 28.80 -1.27
CA PRO A 204 -11.78 29.08 -1.56
C PRO A 204 -10.84 27.98 -1.02
N LEU A 205 -9.76 27.73 -1.76
CA LEU A 205 -8.67 26.81 -1.46
C LEU A 205 -7.34 27.55 -1.64
N ALA A 206 -6.35 27.29 -0.78
CA ALA A 206 -4.98 27.75 -1.05
C ALA A 206 -3.99 26.60 -1.04
N VAL A 207 -2.97 26.73 -1.92
CA VAL A 207 -1.80 25.88 -2.01
C VAL A 207 -0.58 26.70 -1.60
N LEU A 208 0.17 26.18 -0.63
CA LEU A 208 1.45 26.77 -0.22
C LEU A 208 2.58 25.81 -0.61
N MET A 209 3.64 26.39 -1.18
CA MET A 209 4.92 25.73 -1.38
C MET A 209 5.94 26.35 -0.42
N LEU A 210 6.67 25.49 0.29
CA LEU A 210 7.66 25.89 1.28
C LEU A 210 8.99 25.21 0.97
N ASP A 211 10.07 25.94 1.17
CA ASP A 211 11.44 25.42 1.04
C ASP A 211 12.19 25.71 2.36
N MET A 212 12.81 24.67 2.93
CA MET A 212 13.60 24.82 4.15
C MET A 212 14.92 25.52 3.83
N ASN A 213 15.14 26.66 4.45
CA ASN A 213 16.36 27.43 4.25
C ASN A 213 17.57 26.79 4.97
N GLY A 214 18.69 26.74 4.27
CA GLY A 214 19.97 26.38 4.90
C GLY A 214 20.24 24.90 5.11
N LEU A 215 19.38 23.96 4.67
CA LEU A 215 19.57 22.52 4.84
C LEU A 215 20.95 22.04 4.33
N LYS A 216 21.37 22.53 3.16
CA LYS A 216 22.68 22.19 2.59
C LYS A 216 23.83 22.61 3.52
N ALA A 217 23.78 23.83 4.05
CA ALA A 217 24.82 24.33 4.97
C ALA A 217 24.85 23.53 6.28
N ILE A 218 23.69 23.10 6.78
CA ILE A 218 23.58 22.20 7.95
C ILE A 218 24.24 20.85 7.62
N ASN A 219 23.91 20.25 6.47
CA ASN A 219 24.51 18.97 6.05
C ASN A 219 26.03 19.06 5.87
N ASP A 220 26.48 20.09 5.19
CA ASP A 220 27.92 20.30 4.90
C ASP A 220 28.72 20.60 6.19
N GLY A 221 28.13 21.32 7.16
CA GLY A 221 28.79 21.70 8.40
C GLY A 221 28.68 20.70 9.54
N PHE A 222 27.57 19.92 9.61
CA PHE A 222 27.24 19.09 10.77
C PHE A 222 26.84 17.64 10.40
N GLY A 223 26.86 17.30 9.10
CA GLY A 223 26.52 15.96 8.59
C GLY A 223 25.02 15.73 8.40
N HIS A 224 24.67 14.67 7.66
CA HIS A 224 23.28 14.34 7.31
C HIS A 224 22.36 14.09 8.52
N ARG A 225 22.88 13.56 9.63
CA ARG A 225 22.08 13.38 10.86
C ARG A 225 21.58 14.70 11.43
N ALA A 226 22.36 15.78 11.33
CA ALA A 226 21.94 17.12 11.74
C ALA A 226 20.85 17.67 10.79
N GLY A 227 21.00 17.42 9.49
CA GLY A 227 19.99 17.77 8.48
C GLY A 227 18.66 17.03 8.69
N ASP A 228 18.73 15.71 9.00
CA ASP A 228 17.54 14.93 9.33
C ASP A 228 16.83 15.45 10.58
N ALA A 229 17.57 15.79 11.63
CA ALA A 229 17.01 16.40 12.84
C ALA A 229 16.35 17.77 12.55
N ALA A 230 16.96 18.59 11.71
CA ALA A 230 16.41 19.85 11.28
C ALA A 230 15.13 19.69 10.45
N LEU A 231 15.08 18.71 9.54
CA LEU A 231 13.89 18.35 8.75
C LEU A 231 12.74 17.84 9.64
N LEU A 232 13.03 17.01 10.62
CA LEU A 232 12.03 16.52 11.59
C LEU A 232 11.42 17.67 12.40
N GLU A 233 12.26 18.58 12.90
CA GLU A 233 11.75 19.74 13.66
C GLU A 233 10.99 20.72 12.77
N PHE A 234 11.43 20.94 11.51
CA PHE A 234 10.69 21.72 10.53
C PHE A 234 9.28 21.13 10.30
N ALA A 235 9.19 19.82 10.07
CA ALA A 235 7.93 19.11 9.89
C ALA A 235 7.01 19.26 11.12
N ARG A 236 7.56 19.08 12.33
CA ARG A 236 6.83 19.22 13.58
C ARG A 236 6.25 20.65 13.74
N ARG A 237 7.04 21.69 13.45
CA ARG A 237 6.61 23.08 13.50
C ARG A 237 5.57 23.38 12.44
N LEU A 238 5.73 22.87 11.23
CA LEU A 238 4.78 23.01 10.13
C LEU A 238 3.40 22.46 10.52
N VAL A 239 3.35 21.22 11.04
CA VAL A 239 2.10 20.60 11.52
C VAL A 239 1.47 21.41 12.65
N GLY A 240 2.26 21.90 13.61
CA GLY A 240 1.75 22.74 14.69
C GLY A 240 1.21 24.11 14.22
N GLY A 241 1.58 24.55 13.01
CA GLY A 241 1.13 25.81 12.42
C GLY A 241 -0.12 25.71 11.54
N VAL A 242 -0.62 24.51 11.25
CA VAL A 242 -1.82 24.27 10.43
C VAL A 242 -2.93 23.63 11.25
N ARG A 243 -4.15 23.64 10.74
CA ARG A 243 -5.30 23.00 11.39
C ARG A 243 -5.35 21.52 11.05
N GLN A 244 -6.06 20.74 11.84
CA GLN A 244 -6.28 19.31 11.57
C GLN A 244 -7.01 19.06 10.21
N SER A 245 -7.80 20.02 9.73
CA SER A 245 -8.45 19.97 8.41
C SER A 245 -7.51 20.23 7.24
N ASP A 246 -6.36 20.86 7.51
CA ASP A 246 -5.38 21.19 6.48
C ASP A 246 -4.47 20.00 6.20
N THR A 247 -3.79 20.03 5.06
CA THR A 247 -2.79 18.99 4.74
C THR A 247 -1.41 19.61 4.73
N ALA A 248 -0.52 19.16 5.60
CA ALA A 248 0.92 19.40 5.50
C ALA A 248 1.60 18.18 4.90
N ALA A 249 2.56 18.36 3.98
CA ALA A 249 3.24 17.29 3.24
C ALA A 249 4.71 17.61 3.05
N ARG A 250 5.55 16.57 2.90
CA ARG A 250 6.92 16.71 2.39
C ARG A 250 6.98 16.22 0.96
N LEU A 251 7.42 17.10 0.05
CA LEU A 251 7.39 16.84 -1.40
C LEU A 251 8.72 16.22 -1.90
N GLY A 252 9.79 16.38 -1.13
CA GLY A 252 11.11 15.80 -1.36
C GLY A 252 12.22 16.76 -0.94
N GLY A 253 13.37 16.23 -0.55
CA GLY A 253 14.52 17.04 -0.12
C GLY A 253 14.16 18.03 1.00
N ASP A 254 14.25 19.31 0.72
CA ASP A 254 13.94 20.46 1.57
C ASP A 254 12.57 21.11 1.26
N GLU A 255 11.79 20.51 0.33
CA GLU A 255 10.50 21.03 -0.14
C GLU A 255 9.33 20.45 0.65
N PHE A 256 8.42 21.33 1.06
CA PHE A 256 7.16 21.01 1.74
C PHE A 256 5.97 21.66 1.04
N GLY A 257 4.77 21.12 1.26
CA GLY A 257 3.52 21.67 0.74
C GLY A 257 2.45 21.74 1.82
N VAL A 258 1.55 22.75 1.70
CA VAL A 258 0.37 22.85 2.55
C VAL A 258 -0.86 23.12 1.71
N LEU A 259 -1.97 22.41 2.01
CA LEU A 259 -3.29 22.67 1.45
C LEU A 259 -4.19 23.22 2.55
N LEU A 260 -4.80 24.39 2.33
CA LEU A 260 -5.68 25.07 3.27
C LEU A 260 -7.10 25.09 2.74
N ARG A 261 -8.06 24.49 3.48
CA ARG A 261 -9.48 24.56 3.15
C ARG A 261 -10.37 24.29 4.39
N PRO A 262 -11.48 25.08 4.59
CA PRO A 262 -11.76 26.32 3.90
C PRO A 262 -10.81 27.45 4.32
N LEU A 263 -10.53 28.38 3.39
CA LEU A 263 -9.87 29.63 3.75
C LEU A 263 -10.87 30.51 4.53
N ALA A 264 -10.42 31.11 5.64
CA ALA A 264 -11.21 32.12 6.31
C ALA A 264 -11.38 33.37 5.41
N ALA A 265 -12.58 33.95 5.39
CA ALA A 265 -12.95 34.95 4.41
C ALA A 265 -12.07 36.22 4.44
N ASP A 266 -11.60 36.72 5.55
CA ASP A 266 -10.84 37.98 5.61
C ASP A 266 -9.36 37.75 5.97
N GLY A 267 -8.48 37.81 4.95
CA GLY A 267 -7.02 37.78 5.15
C GLY A 267 -6.46 36.44 5.64
N GLY A 268 -7.28 35.38 5.67
CA GLY A 268 -6.92 34.08 6.27
C GLY A 268 -5.68 33.45 5.71
N LEU A 269 -5.38 33.63 4.39
CA LEU A 269 -4.15 33.15 3.78
C LEU A 269 -2.92 33.88 4.29
N ALA A 270 -2.92 35.24 4.28
CA ALA A 270 -1.80 36.04 4.73
C ALA A 270 -1.49 35.81 6.23
N VAL A 271 -2.53 35.76 7.06
CA VAL A 271 -2.41 35.46 8.50
C VAL A 271 -1.81 34.05 8.72
N THR A 272 -2.24 33.04 7.95
CA THR A 272 -1.72 31.68 8.06
C THR A 272 -0.26 31.63 7.60
N MET A 273 0.10 32.28 6.52
CA MET A 273 1.49 32.37 6.05
C MET A 273 2.41 33.03 7.09
N GLN A 274 1.96 34.16 7.68
CA GLN A 274 2.72 34.86 8.72
C GLN A 274 2.89 33.97 9.97
N ARG A 275 1.83 33.30 10.41
CA ARG A 275 1.89 32.36 11.54
C ARG A 275 2.88 31.22 11.27
N LEU A 276 2.81 30.60 10.08
CA LEU A 276 3.76 29.55 9.67
C LEU A 276 5.20 30.07 9.65
N ALA A 277 5.42 31.25 9.08
CA ALA A 277 6.76 31.86 9.04
C ALA A 277 7.32 32.09 10.44
N VAL A 278 6.53 32.58 11.38
CA VAL A 278 6.93 32.80 12.77
C VAL A 278 7.21 31.46 13.48
N GLN A 279 6.34 30.48 13.29
CA GLN A 279 6.44 29.18 13.99
C GLN A 279 7.58 28.32 13.49
N ILE A 280 7.87 28.33 12.18
CA ILE A 280 8.95 27.55 11.60
C ILE A 280 10.31 28.15 11.91
N ASN A 281 10.44 29.48 11.86
CA ASN A 281 11.72 30.16 12.09
C ASN A 281 12.19 29.99 13.55
N GLY A 282 13.47 29.67 13.70
CA GLY A 282 14.11 29.58 15.02
C GLY A 282 15.23 28.56 15.05
N SER A 283 15.83 28.38 16.23
CA SER A 283 16.89 27.42 16.45
C SER A 283 16.36 26.04 16.87
N VAL A 284 17.11 25.02 16.50
CA VAL A 284 16.94 23.61 16.90
C VAL A 284 18.22 23.14 17.55
N GLU A 285 18.12 22.53 18.72
CA GLU A 285 19.30 21.95 19.38
C GLU A 285 19.57 20.55 18.86
N PHE A 286 20.79 20.31 18.42
CA PHE A 286 21.28 19.00 17.99
C PHE A 286 22.69 18.77 18.51
N GLU A 287 22.91 17.76 19.35
CA GLU A 287 24.19 17.40 19.95
C GLU A 287 24.93 18.59 20.61
N GLY A 288 24.19 19.44 21.35
CA GLY A 288 24.70 20.63 22.04
C GLY A 288 24.97 21.83 21.12
N ARG A 289 24.52 21.83 19.88
CA ARG A 289 24.67 22.90 18.91
C ARG A 289 23.31 23.44 18.48
N LEU A 290 23.24 24.73 18.18
CA LEU A 290 22.04 25.40 17.70
C LEU A 290 22.07 25.52 16.18
N LEU A 291 21.18 24.80 15.51
CA LEU A 291 20.97 24.84 14.08
C LEU A 291 19.86 25.87 13.77
N GLN A 292 20.06 26.77 12.82
CA GLN A 292 19.02 27.73 12.42
C GLN A 292 18.12 27.09 11.36
N VAL A 293 16.81 27.12 11.63
CA VAL A 293 15.78 26.60 10.72
C VAL A 293 14.87 27.75 10.29
N GLY A 294 14.51 27.81 9.02
CA GLY A 294 13.58 28.79 8.49
C GLY A 294 12.97 28.32 7.19
N ALA A 295 11.97 29.03 6.71
CA ALA A 295 11.29 28.72 5.46
C ALA A 295 11.17 29.92 4.52
N SER A 296 11.22 29.66 3.23
CA SER A 296 10.68 30.52 2.20
C SER A 296 9.31 29.98 1.78
N ILE A 297 8.27 30.84 1.73
CA ILE A 297 6.88 30.41 1.58
C ILE A 297 6.25 31.14 0.39
N GLY A 298 5.74 30.42 -0.61
CA GLY A 298 4.91 30.96 -1.67
C GLY A 298 3.52 30.34 -1.63
N ALA A 299 2.50 31.11 -1.97
CA ALA A 299 1.12 30.66 -1.96
C ALA A 299 0.37 31.06 -3.23
N ALA A 300 -0.59 30.22 -3.65
CA ALA A 300 -1.59 30.53 -4.66
C ALA A 300 -2.96 30.06 -4.19
N SER A 301 -4.02 30.75 -4.61
CA SER A 301 -5.39 30.50 -4.16
C SER A 301 -6.39 30.38 -5.32
N PHE A 302 -7.34 29.48 -5.13
CA PHE A 302 -8.56 29.40 -5.92
C PHE A 302 -9.65 30.25 -5.22
N PRO A 303 -10.44 31.05 -5.93
CA PRO A 303 -10.45 31.24 -7.39
C PRO A 303 -9.47 32.31 -7.93
N GLU A 304 -8.82 33.11 -7.08
CA GLU A 304 -8.09 34.34 -7.44
C GLU A 304 -6.95 34.09 -8.45
N ASP A 305 -6.18 33.03 -8.25
CA ASP A 305 -5.02 32.68 -9.09
C ASP A 305 -5.37 31.66 -10.20
N GLY A 306 -6.64 31.23 -10.26
CA GLY A 306 -7.16 30.28 -11.26
C GLY A 306 -7.76 29.01 -10.69
N ALA A 307 -8.26 28.13 -11.58
CA ALA A 307 -8.92 26.86 -11.26
C ALA A 307 -8.13 25.65 -11.77
N ASP A 308 -6.93 25.84 -12.28
CA ASP A 308 -6.08 24.79 -12.81
C ASP A 308 -4.99 24.43 -11.79
N MET A 309 -4.87 23.13 -11.50
CA MET A 309 -3.92 22.60 -10.50
C MET A 309 -2.47 22.96 -10.85
N ALA A 310 -2.08 22.78 -12.10
CA ALA A 310 -0.70 23.03 -12.53
C ALA A 310 -0.37 24.53 -12.39
N ARG A 311 -1.34 25.39 -12.73
CA ARG A 311 -1.20 26.85 -12.60
C ARG A 311 -1.05 27.30 -11.14
N LEU A 312 -1.83 26.73 -10.22
CA LEU A 312 -1.75 27.04 -8.79
C LEU A 312 -0.39 26.64 -8.21
N LEU A 313 0.09 25.43 -8.55
CA LEU A 313 1.40 24.95 -8.12
C LEU A 313 2.53 25.80 -8.66
N GLU A 314 2.50 26.12 -9.96
CA GLU A 314 3.51 26.96 -10.60
C GLU A 314 3.60 28.35 -9.97
N LEU A 315 2.45 28.98 -9.69
CA LEU A 315 2.41 30.31 -9.06
C LEU A 315 2.91 30.28 -7.61
N ALA A 316 2.52 29.27 -6.84
CA ALA A 316 3.00 29.09 -5.47
C ALA A 316 4.53 28.90 -5.46
N ASP A 317 5.06 28.06 -6.34
CA ASP A 317 6.50 27.82 -6.48
C ASP A 317 7.26 29.10 -6.89
N GLN A 318 6.78 29.81 -7.90
CA GLN A 318 7.40 31.09 -8.34
C GLN A 318 7.42 32.15 -7.23
N ARG A 319 6.37 32.19 -6.39
CA ARG A 319 6.29 33.12 -5.26
C ARG A 319 7.26 32.74 -4.14
N MET A 320 7.37 31.43 -3.84
CA MET A 320 8.34 30.88 -2.90
C MET A 320 9.78 31.19 -3.34
N TYR A 321 10.08 30.92 -4.60
CA TYR A 321 11.43 31.17 -5.15
C TYR A 321 11.82 32.64 -5.10
N ARG A 322 10.86 33.57 -5.35
CA ARG A 322 11.10 35.02 -5.21
C ARG A 322 11.43 35.40 -3.76
N GLU A 323 10.74 34.84 -2.80
CA GLU A 323 11.03 35.07 -1.37
C GLU A 323 12.42 34.53 -1.01
N LYS A 324 12.76 33.32 -1.46
CA LYS A 324 14.09 32.70 -1.24
C LYS A 324 15.22 33.58 -1.75
N ARG A 325 15.09 34.12 -2.97
CA ARG A 325 16.09 35.03 -3.55
C ARG A 325 16.17 36.37 -2.81
N GLY A 326 15.04 36.92 -2.39
CA GLY A 326 15.00 38.15 -1.62
C GLY A 326 15.78 38.08 -0.31
N ARG A 327 15.67 36.94 0.39
CA ARG A 327 16.43 36.70 1.65
C ARG A 327 17.93 36.51 1.43
N GLN A 328 18.34 35.90 0.31
CA GLN A 328 19.77 35.73 -0.01
C GLN A 328 20.48 37.05 -0.33
N HIS A 329 19.76 38.11 -0.69
CA HIS A 329 20.30 39.42 -1.06
C HIS A 329 20.05 40.49 0.03
N ALA A 330 19.42 40.14 1.17
CA ALA A 330 19.29 41.05 2.29
C ALA A 330 20.66 41.18 2.99
N PRO A 331 21.21 42.40 3.18
CA PRO A 331 22.43 42.58 3.95
C PRO A 331 22.18 42.13 5.41
N ALA A 332 23.21 41.47 5.98
CA ALA A 332 23.23 40.98 7.36
C ALA A 332 23.14 42.09 8.38
#